data_31205c729474a7b9cc25d9d4da97b2f4
#
_entry.id   31205c729474a7b9cc25d9d4da97b2f4
#
_cell.length_a   1.000
_cell.length_b   1.000
_cell.length_c   1.000
_cell.angle_alpha   90.00
_cell.angle_beta   90.00
_cell.angle_gamma   90.00
#
_symmetry.space_group_name_H-M   'P 1'
#
loop_
_entity.id
_entity.type
_entity.pdbx_description
1 polymer ?
#
loop_
_entity_poly.entity_id
_entity_poly.type
_entity_poly.pdbx_seq_one_letter_code
_entity_poly.pdbx_strand_id
1 'polypeptide(L)'
;MTTDGSTNGSNSGNDSVSVSVLGLGAMGGALATVLVKAGHGTTVWNRSPGKADGLVALGARAAATAGDAVRSGDLVVVCLFDHASVHEVLDPLAGDLAGRTLVNVTTTSPEQSRELAAWAERAGITYLDGGIMAVPQMIGAPGSSVLYSGSADAFRRYEPLLDLWGTSDYFGEDAGLASLYDLALLAGMYVMFAGFMQGAAMVAPAGVTARDFASRAAPWLTAMTGAFQEYAAVIDGGDYTVEGQQSLEFSDLGDILAAGSAQGVGTDAVAMVQGLIRRQIDAGHGTEGFARIYESIRRPA
;
A
#
# COMPACT_ATOMS: atom_id res chain seq x y z
N MET A 1 -15.04 46.23 -45.50
CA MET A 1 -13.95 45.93 -44.55
C MET A 1 -14.38 44.72 -43.73
N THR A 2 -13.94 43.57 -44.13
CA THR A 2 -14.22 42.29 -43.54
C THR A 2 -13.10 41.95 -42.56
N THR A 3 -13.39 41.83 -41.29
CA THR A 3 -12.46 41.33 -40.26
C THR A 3 -12.70 39.84 -40.08
N ASP A 4 -11.71 39.09 -40.51
CA ASP A 4 -11.58 37.65 -40.37
C ASP A 4 -11.23 37.32 -38.94
N GLY A 5 -12.10 36.63 -38.21
CA GLY A 5 -11.89 36.20 -36.83
C GLY A 5 -11.48 34.73 -36.81
N SER A 6 -10.17 34.46 -36.95
CA SER A 6 -9.61 33.11 -36.78
C SER A 6 -9.64 32.74 -35.32
N THR A 7 -10.59 31.89 -34.91
CA THR A 7 -10.59 31.22 -33.61
C THR A 7 -9.62 30.04 -33.65
N ASN A 8 -8.43 30.24 -33.07
CA ASN A 8 -7.50 29.16 -32.79
C ASN A 8 -8.11 28.26 -31.71
N GLY A 9 -8.72 27.17 -32.14
CA GLY A 9 -9.12 26.08 -31.27
C GLY A 9 -7.84 25.39 -30.79
N SER A 10 -7.44 25.65 -29.55
CA SER A 10 -6.45 24.84 -28.84
C SER A 10 -7.02 23.45 -28.66
N ASN A 11 -6.69 22.57 -29.58
CA ASN A 11 -6.89 21.13 -29.45
C ASN A 11 -5.96 20.63 -28.34
N SER A 12 -6.44 20.57 -27.11
CA SER A 12 -5.79 19.80 -26.05
C SER A 12 -5.93 18.32 -26.42
N GLY A 13 -4.99 17.85 -27.25
CA GLY A 13 -4.83 16.43 -27.53
C GLY A 13 -4.60 15.74 -26.18
N ASN A 14 -5.58 14.98 -25.77
CA ASN A 14 -5.40 13.99 -24.73
C ASN A 14 -4.40 12.97 -25.31
N ASP A 15 -3.10 13.10 -24.98
CA ASP A 15 -2.08 12.14 -25.38
C ASP A 15 -2.42 10.82 -24.68
N SER A 16 -3.21 9.99 -25.35
CA SER A 16 -3.62 8.69 -24.82
C SER A 16 -2.40 7.79 -24.77
N VAL A 17 -1.87 7.60 -23.56
CA VAL A 17 -0.78 6.68 -23.29
C VAL A 17 -1.25 5.25 -23.55
N SER A 18 -0.47 4.45 -24.27
CA SER A 18 -0.71 3.02 -24.40
C SER A 18 -0.18 2.29 -23.17
N VAL A 19 -1.08 1.59 -22.47
CA VAL A 19 -0.77 0.91 -21.20
C VAL A 19 -0.99 -0.59 -21.35
N SER A 20 -0.03 -1.36 -20.86
CA SER A 20 -0.18 -2.80 -20.71
C SER A 20 -0.25 -3.18 -19.25
N VAL A 21 -1.26 -3.98 -18.84
CA VAL A 21 -1.42 -4.47 -17.49
C VAL A 21 -1.25 -5.98 -17.47
N LEU A 22 -0.24 -6.44 -16.73
CA LEU A 22 0.10 -7.85 -16.55
C LEU A 22 -0.31 -8.30 -15.12
N GLY A 23 -1.18 -9.29 -15.06
CA GLY A 23 -1.78 -9.78 -13.83
C GLY A 23 -3.17 -9.16 -13.61
N LEU A 24 -4.21 -10.00 -13.70
CA LEU A 24 -5.61 -9.63 -13.58
C LEU A 24 -6.27 -10.32 -12.38
N GLY A 25 -5.54 -10.32 -11.24
CA GLY A 25 -6.14 -10.58 -9.94
C GLY A 25 -7.15 -9.49 -9.57
N ALA A 26 -7.70 -9.54 -8.38
CA ALA A 26 -8.66 -8.54 -7.92
C ALA A 26 -8.11 -7.10 -8.06
N MET A 27 -6.85 -6.88 -7.65
CA MET A 27 -6.21 -5.57 -7.71
C MET A 27 -5.86 -5.16 -9.15
N GLY A 28 -5.14 -5.99 -9.91
CA GLY A 28 -4.76 -5.64 -11.29
C GLY A 28 -5.96 -5.45 -12.21
N GLY A 29 -7.05 -6.20 -11.98
CA GLY A 29 -8.33 -5.98 -12.67
C GLY A 29 -8.97 -4.62 -12.34
N ALA A 30 -8.87 -4.17 -11.08
CA ALA A 30 -9.36 -2.84 -10.67
C ALA A 30 -8.53 -1.72 -11.32
N LEU A 31 -7.19 -1.83 -11.29
CA LEU A 31 -6.30 -0.87 -11.95
C LEU A 31 -6.59 -0.75 -13.45
N ALA A 32 -6.69 -1.89 -14.14
CA ALA A 32 -7.01 -1.91 -15.57
C ALA A 32 -8.40 -1.31 -15.88
N THR A 33 -9.38 -1.57 -15.01
CA THR A 33 -10.75 -1.03 -15.17
C THR A 33 -10.76 0.50 -15.17
N VAL A 34 -10.01 1.11 -14.27
CA VAL A 34 -9.93 2.58 -14.17
C VAL A 34 -9.28 3.15 -15.42
N LEU A 35 -8.18 2.57 -15.90
CA LEU A 35 -7.51 3.00 -17.15
C LEU A 35 -8.43 2.95 -18.37
N VAL A 36 -9.16 1.84 -18.53
CA VAL A 36 -10.12 1.68 -19.64
C VAL A 36 -11.23 2.72 -19.56
N LYS A 37 -11.80 2.93 -18.36
CA LYS A 37 -12.86 3.93 -18.15
C LYS A 37 -12.39 5.37 -18.37
N ALA A 38 -11.11 5.66 -18.12
CA ALA A 38 -10.51 6.95 -18.42
C ALA A 38 -10.17 7.15 -19.91
N GLY A 39 -10.37 6.12 -20.75
CA GLY A 39 -10.16 6.20 -22.20
C GLY A 39 -8.73 5.91 -22.65
N HIS A 40 -7.86 5.37 -21.77
CA HIS A 40 -6.52 4.95 -22.17
C HIS A 40 -6.55 3.65 -22.99
N GLY A 41 -5.73 3.58 -24.03
CA GLY A 41 -5.52 2.36 -24.83
C GLY A 41 -4.91 1.25 -23.96
N THR A 42 -5.75 0.41 -23.35
CA THR A 42 -5.33 -0.58 -22.35
C THR A 42 -5.28 -1.97 -22.94
N THR A 43 -4.08 -2.60 -22.94
CA THR A 43 -3.89 -4.01 -23.26
C THR A 43 -3.68 -4.80 -21.97
N VAL A 44 -4.36 -5.93 -21.82
CA VAL A 44 -4.34 -6.71 -20.59
C VAL A 44 -3.89 -8.15 -20.85
N TRP A 45 -3.14 -8.71 -19.93
CA TRP A 45 -2.76 -10.12 -19.98
C TRP A 45 -2.79 -10.76 -18.58
N ASN A 46 -3.19 -12.02 -18.55
CA ASN A 46 -3.13 -12.86 -17.36
C ASN A 46 -2.77 -14.30 -17.74
N ARG A 47 -1.98 -14.96 -16.89
CA ARG A 47 -1.56 -16.36 -17.12
C ARG A 47 -2.76 -17.31 -17.23
N SER A 48 -3.75 -17.15 -16.37
CA SER A 48 -4.98 -17.96 -16.41
C SER A 48 -6.01 -17.33 -17.36
N PRO A 49 -6.66 -18.11 -18.23
CA PRO A 49 -7.65 -17.59 -19.17
C PRO A 49 -8.93 -17.10 -18.45
N GLY A 50 -9.74 -16.33 -19.18
CA GLY A 50 -11.05 -15.85 -18.72
C GLY A 50 -11.02 -14.65 -17.77
N LYS A 51 -9.85 -14.23 -17.27
CA LYS A 51 -9.73 -13.07 -16.39
C LYS A 51 -9.88 -11.72 -17.11
N ALA A 52 -9.68 -11.71 -18.42
CA ALA A 52 -9.77 -10.49 -19.23
C ALA A 52 -11.18 -10.18 -19.75
N ASP A 53 -12.12 -11.13 -19.72
CA ASP A 53 -13.40 -11.01 -20.43
C ASP A 53 -14.20 -9.77 -20.04
N GLY A 54 -14.29 -9.48 -18.74
CA GLY A 54 -14.96 -8.29 -18.24
C GLY A 54 -14.27 -6.98 -18.67
N LEU A 55 -12.95 -6.96 -18.78
CA LEU A 55 -12.19 -5.79 -19.22
C LEU A 55 -12.31 -5.60 -20.73
N VAL A 56 -12.34 -6.68 -21.51
CA VAL A 56 -12.60 -6.64 -22.97
C VAL A 56 -13.99 -6.07 -23.24
N ALA A 57 -15.00 -6.48 -22.47
CA ALA A 57 -16.35 -5.90 -22.59
C ALA A 57 -16.39 -4.40 -22.28
N LEU A 58 -15.43 -3.88 -21.50
CA LEU A 58 -15.27 -2.45 -21.21
C LEU A 58 -14.43 -1.71 -22.25
N GLY A 59 -13.77 -2.42 -23.18
CA GLY A 59 -12.94 -1.82 -24.25
C GLY A 59 -11.45 -2.10 -24.15
N ALA A 60 -10.98 -2.91 -23.19
CA ALA A 60 -9.60 -3.36 -23.17
C ALA A 60 -9.28 -4.36 -24.30
N ARG A 61 -8.02 -4.47 -24.68
CA ARG A 61 -7.52 -5.50 -25.59
C ARG A 61 -6.88 -6.64 -24.79
N ALA A 62 -7.38 -7.86 -24.91
CA ALA A 62 -6.68 -9.02 -24.36
C ALA A 62 -5.53 -9.44 -25.28
N ALA A 63 -4.33 -9.58 -24.70
CA ALA A 63 -3.17 -10.11 -25.39
C ALA A 63 -3.12 -11.65 -25.25
N ALA A 64 -2.64 -12.34 -26.29
CA ALA A 64 -2.50 -13.78 -26.28
C ALA A 64 -1.33 -14.23 -25.38
N THR A 65 -0.25 -13.46 -25.35
CA THR A 65 0.96 -13.71 -24.54
C THR A 65 1.35 -12.48 -23.74
N ALA A 66 2.14 -12.67 -22.67
CA ALA A 66 2.73 -11.56 -21.92
C ALA A 66 3.60 -10.66 -22.81
N GLY A 67 4.37 -11.26 -23.74
CA GLY A 67 5.19 -10.53 -24.72
C GLY A 67 4.34 -9.66 -25.66
N ASP A 68 3.19 -10.15 -26.12
CA ASP A 68 2.29 -9.32 -26.94
C ASP A 68 1.73 -8.14 -26.16
N ALA A 69 1.43 -8.34 -24.86
CA ALA A 69 1.01 -7.25 -23.99
C ALA A 69 2.13 -6.22 -23.83
N VAL A 70 3.34 -6.65 -23.47
CA VAL A 70 4.51 -5.77 -23.28
C VAL A 70 4.77 -4.93 -24.52
N ARG A 71 4.78 -5.55 -25.72
CA ARG A 71 5.02 -4.82 -26.99
C ARG A 71 3.95 -3.80 -27.33
N SER A 72 2.76 -3.91 -26.73
CA SER A 72 1.62 -3.04 -27.04
C SER A 72 1.58 -1.75 -26.24
N GLY A 73 2.32 -1.63 -25.14
CA GLY A 73 2.28 -0.47 -24.25
C GLY A 73 3.63 0.23 -24.11
N ASP A 74 3.63 1.54 -24.01
CA ASP A 74 4.81 2.33 -23.63
C ASP A 74 5.02 2.25 -22.10
N LEU A 75 3.92 2.15 -21.37
CA LEU A 75 3.87 1.91 -19.93
C LEU A 75 3.41 0.47 -19.67
N VAL A 76 4.21 -0.30 -18.96
CA VAL A 76 3.90 -1.67 -18.56
C VAL A 76 3.67 -1.70 -17.04
N VAL A 77 2.48 -2.06 -16.62
CA VAL A 77 2.08 -2.19 -15.22
C VAL A 77 2.03 -3.66 -14.85
N VAL A 78 2.68 -4.04 -13.76
CA VAL A 78 2.74 -5.41 -13.26
C VAL A 78 2.11 -5.47 -11.87
N CYS A 79 1.09 -6.33 -11.72
CA CYS A 79 0.41 -6.60 -10.46
C CYS A 79 0.22 -8.10 -10.31
N LEU A 80 1.25 -8.79 -9.83
CA LEU A 80 1.32 -10.25 -9.74
C LEU A 80 1.23 -10.71 -8.29
N PHE A 81 1.46 -12.01 -8.08
CA PHE A 81 1.28 -12.61 -6.77
C PHE A 81 2.44 -12.26 -5.81
N ASP A 82 3.69 -12.36 -6.30
CA ASP A 82 4.91 -12.13 -5.53
C ASP A 82 6.10 -11.79 -6.45
N HIS A 83 7.23 -11.50 -5.83
CA HIS A 83 8.50 -11.19 -6.51
C HIS A 83 8.94 -12.31 -7.49
N ALA A 84 8.83 -13.57 -7.10
CA ALA A 84 9.20 -14.69 -7.96
C ALA A 84 8.34 -14.75 -9.22
N SER A 85 7.04 -14.48 -9.09
CA SER A 85 6.11 -14.39 -10.22
C SER A 85 6.43 -13.24 -11.16
N VAL A 86 6.98 -12.11 -10.63
CA VAL A 86 7.43 -10.99 -11.47
C VAL A 86 8.58 -11.44 -12.35
N HIS A 87 9.62 -12.10 -11.81
CA HIS A 87 10.73 -12.63 -12.57
C HIS A 87 10.31 -13.72 -13.56
N GLU A 88 9.46 -14.67 -13.13
CA GLU A 88 8.94 -15.72 -14.03
C GLU A 88 8.31 -15.14 -15.30
N VAL A 89 7.59 -14.01 -15.17
CA VAL A 89 6.92 -13.37 -16.30
C VAL A 89 7.84 -12.45 -17.08
N LEU A 90 8.69 -11.65 -16.41
CA LEU A 90 9.42 -10.55 -17.05
C LEU A 90 10.83 -10.92 -17.54
N ASP A 91 11.54 -11.87 -16.91
CA ASP A 91 12.90 -12.24 -17.32
C ASP A 91 12.99 -12.66 -18.80
N PRO A 92 12.05 -13.51 -19.32
CA PRO A 92 12.05 -13.85 -20.73
C PRO A 92 11.75 -12.69 -21.67
N LEU A 93 11.21 -11.58 -21.14
CA LEU A 93 10.75 -10.41 -21.89
C LEU A 93 11.64 -9.18 -21.72
N ALA A 94 12.80 -9.32 -21.09
CA ALA A 94 13.71 -8.20 -20.82
C ALA A 94 14.04 -7.40 -22.10
N GLY A 95 14.26 -8.11 -23.24
CA GLY A 95 14.49 -7.47 -24.55
C GLY A 95 13.28 -6.71 -25.10
N ASP A 96 12.07 -7.23 -24.89
CA ASP A 96 10.82 -6.56 -25.30
C ASP A 96 10.49 -5.33 -24.42
N LEU A 97 10.97 -5.33 -23.18
CA LEU A 97 10.79 -4.24 -22.21
C LEU A 97 11.82 -3.11 -22.40
N ALA A 98 12.94 -3.35 -23.07
CA ALA A 98 13.98 -2.36 -23.28
C ALA A 98 13.42 -1.06 -23.90
N GLY A 99 13.77 0.09 -23.31
CA GLY A 99 13.27 1.41 -23.72
C GLY A 99 11.85 1.75 -23.24
N ARG A 100 11.18 0.86 -22.48
CA ARG A 100 9.86 1.09 -21.92
C ARG A 100 9.92 1.47 -20.44
N THR A 101 8.81 1.94 -19.91
CA THR A 101 8.64 2.15 -18.47
C THR A 101 7.88 0.97 -17.86
N LEU A 102 8.46 0.39 -16.82
CA LEU A 102 7.86 -0.66 -15.99
C LEU A 102 7.44 -0.07 -14.65
N VAL A 103 6.15 -0.18 -14.34
CA VAL A 103 5.59 0.13 -13.00
C VAL A 103 5.23 -1.19 -12.35
N ASN A 104 5.96 -1.57 -11.30
CA ASN A 104 5.68 -2.76 -10.52
C ASN A 104 4.88 -2.39 -9.26
N VAL A 105 3.64 -2.82 -9.19
CA VAL A 105 2.77 -2.66 -8.00
C VAL A 105 2.47 -4.00 -7.33
N THR A 106 3.35 -4.98 -7.54
CA THR A 106 3.34 -6.23 -6.78
C THR A 106 4.00 -5.98 -5.43
N THR A 107 3.35 -6.39 -4.33
CA THR A 107 3.95 -6.27 -2.99
C THR A 107 5.26 -7.05 -2.92
N THR A 108 6.35 -6.34 -2.63
CA THR A 108 7.71 -6.87 -2.54
C THR A 108 8.42 -6.31 -1.31
N SER A 109 9.55 -6.91 -0.89
CA SER A 109 10.39 -6.29 0.13
C SER A 109 11.22 -5.15 -0.49
N PRO A 110 11.73 -4.20 0.33
CA PRO A 110 12.60 -3.12 -0.17
C PRO A 110 13.82 -3.63 -0.94
N GLU A 111 14.40 -4.74 -0.48
CA GLU A 111 15.56 -5.39 -1.13
C GLU A 111 15.18 -5.97 -2.49
N GLN A 112 14.00 -6.60 -2.58
CA GLN A 112 13.46 -7.14 -3.83
C GLN A 112 13.14 -6.03 -4.83
N SER A 113 12.61 -4.90 -4.39
CA SER A 113 12.36 -3.73 -5.24
C SER A 113 13.67 -3.14 -5.79
N ARG A 114 14.72 -3.03 -4.96
CA ARG A 114 16.05 -2.59 -5.41
C ARG A 114 16.69 -3.58 -6.38
N GLU A 115 16.49 -4.87 -6.17
CA GLU A 115 16.98 -5.92 -7.07
C GLU A 115 16.30 -5.84 -8.43
N LEU A 116 14.96 -5.67 -8.47
CA LEU A 116 14.19 -5.46 -9.71
C LEU A 116 14.61 -4.17 -10.42
N ALA A 117 14.86 -3.08 -9.70
CA ALA A 117 15.36 -1.83 -10.27
C ALA A 117 16.73 -2.03 -10.95
N ALA A 118 17.66 -2.74 -10.28
CA ALA A 118 18.96 -3.05 -10.85
C ALA A 118 18.87 -4.01 -12.04
N TRP A 119 17.95 -4.97 -12.03
CA TRP A 119 17.64 -5.83 -13.16
C TRP A 119 17.13 -5.00 -14.35
N ALA A 120 16.16 -4.11 -14.10
CA ALA A 120 15.58 -3.24 -15.12
C ALA A 120 16.64 -2.32 -15.76
N GLU A 121 17.51 -1.70 -14.94
CA GLU A 121 18.61 -0.85 -15.41
C GLU A 121 19.54 -1.62 -16.38
N ARG A 122 19.95 -2.83 -16.01
CA ARG A 122 20.79 -3.67 -16.88
C ARG A 122 20.11 -4.02 -18.21
N ALA A 123 18.79 -4.10 -18.22
CA ALA A 123 17.99 -4.38 -19.41
C ALA A 123 17.59 -3.11 -20.20
N GLY A 124 17.98 -1.92 -19.75
CA GLY A 124 17.58 -0.65 -20.38
C GLY A 124 16.10 -0.31 -20.21
N ILE A 125 15.51 -0.73 -19.09
CA ILE A 125 14.10 -0.52 -18.70
C ILE A 125 14.05 0.60 -17.66
N THR A 126 13.17 1.58 -17.83
CA THR A 126 12.91 2.58 -16.81
C THR A 126 11.99 2.00 -15.74
N TYR A 127 12.41 1.98 -14.46
CA TYR A 127 11.69 1.29 -13.40
C TYR A 127 11.08 2.26 -12.39
N LEU A 128 9.83 1.99 -12.02
CA LEU A 128 9.10 2.63 -10.93
C LEU A 128 8.46 1.53 -10.07
N ASP A 129 8.76 1.53 -8.78
CA ASP A 129 8.13 0.66 -7.80
C ASP A 129 6.89 1.33 -7.23
N GLY A 130 5.87 0.55 -6.84
CA GLY A 130 4.66 1.08 -6.27
C GLY A 130 4.02 0.18 -5.20
N GLY A 131 3.60 0.80 -4.08
CA GLY A 131 2.82 0.19 -3.02
C GLY A 131 1.39 0.73 -3.00
N ILE A 132 0.38 -0.14 -3.07
CA ILE A 132 -1.03 0.26 -3.17
C ILE A 132 -1.68 0.32 -1.79
N MET A 133 -1.99 1.53 -1.31
CA MET A 133 -2.70 1.78 -0.05
C MET A 133 -4.22 1.82 -0.28
N ALA A 134 -4.75 0.72 -0.81
CA ALA A 134 -6.18 0.57 -1.08
C ALA A 134 -6.57 -0.91 -1.22
N VAL A 135 -7.84 -1.21 -1.00
CA VAL A 135 -8.44 -2.46 -1.47
C VAL A 135 -9.01 -2.27 -2.88
N PRO A 136 -9.24 -3.35 -3.67
CA PRO A 136 -9.65 -3.23 -5.08
C PRO A 136 -10.85 -2.33 -5.33
N GLN A 137 -11.80 -2.29 -4.40
CA GLN A 137 -13.03 -1.49 -4.49
C GLN A 137 -12.79 0.01 -4.28
N MET A 138 -11.65 0.38 -3.72
CA MET A 138 -11.27 1.78 -3.47
C MET A 138 -10.51 2.40 -4.63
N ILE A 139 -9.95 1.60 -5.54
CA ILE A 139 -9.13 2.11 -6.66
C ILE A 139 -9.91 3.13 -7.49
N GLY A 140 -9.35 4.33 -7.63
CA GLY A 140 -9.96 5.47 -8.31
C GLY A 140 -11.04 6.20 -7.49
N ALA A 141 -11.22 5.85 -6.21
CA ALA A 141 -12.14 6.54 -5.30
C ALA A 141 -11.37 7.40 -4.27
N PRO A 142 -12.02 8.39 -3.66
CA PRO A 142 -11.43 9.17 -2.58
C PRO A 142 -10.92 8.29 -1.43
N GLY A 143 -9.71 8.58 -0.95
CA GLY A 143 -9.04 7.80 0.10
C GLY A 143 -8.19 6.63 -0.41
N SER A 144 -8.13 6.40 -1.72
CA SER A 144 -7.11 5.55 -2.34
C SER A 144 -5.82 6.34 -2.50
N SER A 145 -4.68 5.72 -2.22
CA SER A 145 -3.36 6.26 -2.54
C SER A 145 -2.42 5.16 -3.04
N VAL A 146 -1.43 5.55 -3.80
CA VAL A 146 -0.36 4.66 -4.27
C VAL A 146 0.97 5.35 -4.02
N LEU A 147 1.86 4.65 -3.34
CA LEU A 147 3.21 5.09 -3.02
C LEU A 147 4.13 4.72 -4.18
N TYR A 148 5.04 5.61 -4.57
CA TYR A 148 5.97 5.35 -5.67
C TYR A 148 7.40 5.66 -5.28
N SER A 149 8.35 4.88 -5.82
CA SER A 149 9.77 5.16 -5.76
C SER A 149 10.52 4.59 -6.96
N GLY A 150 11.72 5.12 -7.27
CA GLY A 150 12.49 4.78 -8.45
C GLY A 150 12.62 5.96 -9.40
N SER A 151 12.47 5.76 -10.71
CA SER A 151 12.71 6.81 -11.71
C SER A 151 11.81 8.05 -11.52
N ALA A 152 12.42 9.18 -11.13
CA ALA A 152 11.73 10.46 -11.00
C ALA A 152 11.16 10.96 -12.34
N ASP A 153 11.84 10.67 -13.45
CA ASP A 153 11.38 11.06 -14.78
C ASP A 153 10.15 10.24 -15.19
N ALA A 154 10.14 8.94 -14.90
CA ALA A 154 8.97 8.09 -15.13
C ALA A 154 7.79 8.55 -14.28
N PHE A 155 8.01 8.82 -12.99
CA PHE A 155 6.95 9.32 -12.12
C PHE A 155 6.33 10.59 -12.69
N ARG A 156 7.11 11.65 -12.94
CA ARG A 156 6.61 12.92 -13.49
C ARG A 156 5.90 12.76 -14.83
N ARG A 157 6.40 11.86 -15.70
CA ARG A 157 5.80 11.62 -17.01
C ARG A 157 4.42 11.00 -16.92
N TYR A 158 4.23 10.06 -16.00
CA TYR A 158 3.01 9.26 -15.89
C TYR A 158 2.12 9.65 -14.70
N GLU A 159 2.50 10.63 -13.87
CA GLU A 159 1.75 11.08 -12.70
C GLU A 159 0.26 11.31 -13.01
N PRO A 160 -0.15 12.01 -14.11
CA PRO A 160 -1.57 12.19 -14.41
C PRO A 160 -2.34 10.89 -14.67
N LEU A 161 -1.64 9.84 -15.13
CA LEU A 161 -2.23 8.52 -15.33
C LEU A 161 -2.24 7.73 -14.01
N LEU A 162 -1.17 7.82 -13.23
CA LEU A 162 -1.04 7.15 -11.94
C LEU A 162 -2.08 7.68 -10.94
N ASP A 163 -2.40 8.97 -10.97
CA ASP A 163 -3.43 9.63 -10.17
C ASP A 163 -4.85 9.10 -10.43
N LEU A 164 -5.06 8.41 -11.54
CA LEU A 164 -6.34 7.73 -11.78
C LEU A 164 -6.62 6.62 -10.77
N TRP A 165 -5.60 6.04 -10.15
CA TRP A 165 -5.75 4.98 -9.15
C TRP A 165 -5.96 5.53 -7.73
N GLY A 166 -5.55 6.76 -7.46
CA GLY A 166 -5.61 7.42 -6.17
C GLY A 166 -4.56 8.52 -6.08
N THR A 167 -4.39 9.14 -4.91
CA THR A 167 -3.30 10.09 -4.70
C THR A 167 -1.96 9.41 -4.90
N SER A 168 -1.07 10.00 -5.71
CA SER A 168 0.27 9.48 -5.96
C SER A 168 1.28 10.17 -5.06
N ASP A 169 1.96 9.39 -4.21
CA ASP A 169 3.01 9.87 -3.30
C ASP A 169 4.37 9.36 -3.75
N TYR A 170 5.30 10.26 -4.11
CA TYR A 170 6.65 9.90 -4.57
C TYR A 170 7.69 10.05 -3.47
N PHE A 171 8.40 8.96 -3.15
CA PHE A 171 9.35 8.86 -2.05
C PHE A 171 10.82 8.98 -2.46
N GLY A 172 11.11 9.21 -3.73
CA GLY A 172 12.48 9.40 -4.21
C GLY A 172 13.03 8.26 -5.07
N GLU A 173 14.30 8.36 -5.44
CA GLU A 173 14.92 7.50 -6.46
C GLU A 173 15.31 6.09 -5.96
N ASP A 174 15.42 5.88 -4.65
CA ASP A 174 15.63 4.54 -4.11
C ASP A 174 14.35 3.71 -4.25
N ALA A 175 14.36 2.76 -5.19
CA ALA A 175 13.21 1.92 -5.53
C ALA A 175 12.63 1.14 -4.34
N GLY A 176 13.40 0.93 -3.28
CA GLY A 176 12.94 0.23 -2.07
C GLY A 176 12.07 1.07 -1.12
N LEU A 177 11.95 2.40 -1.33
CA LEU A 177 11.26 3.26 -0.36
C LEU A 177 9.74 3.08 -0.38
N ALA A 178 9.10 2.98 -1.56
CA ALA A 178 7.67 2.72 -1.63
C ALA A 178 7.30 1.40 -0.95
N SER A 179 8.04 0.33 -1.24
CA SER A 179 7.85 -0.97 -0.59
C SER A 179 8.09 -0.92 0.92
N LEU A 180 9.07 -0.14 1.39
CA LEU A 180 9.33 0.02 2.83
C LEU A 180 8.14 0.68 3.54
N TYR A 181 7.62 1.77 2.98
CA TYR A 181 6.44 2.45 3.52
C TYR A 181 5.19 1.57 3.47
N ASP A 182 4.96 0.86 2.34
CA ASP A 182 3.87 -0.10 2.19
C ASP A 182 3.90 -1.14 3.32
N LEU A 183 5.02 -1.84 3.51
CA LEU A 183 5.15 -2.87 4.54
C LEU A 183 5.05 -2.30 5.96
N ALA A 184 5.56 -1.10 6.21
CA ALA A 184 5.43 -0.44 7.52
C ALA A 184 3.97 -0.11 7.85
N LEU A 185 3.21 0.42 6.89
CA LEU A 185 1.78 0.70 7.04
C LEU A 185 0.96 -0.59 7.20
N LEU A 186 1.28 -1.63 6.42
CA LEU A 186 0.66 -2.95 6.54
C LEU A 186 0.93 -3.59 7.92
N ALA A 187 2.12 -3.44 8.48
CA ALA A 187 2.42 -3.93 9.82
C ALA A 187 1.49 -3.32 10.87
N GLY A 188 1.29 -1.99 10.84
CA GLY A 188 0.33 -1.30 11.71
C GLY A 188 -1.11 -1.78 11.50
N MET A 189 -1.52 -1.94 10.24
CA MET A 189 -2.86 -2.40 9.88
C MET A 189 -3.15 -3.82 10.41
N TYR A 190 -2.25 -4.77 10.26
CA TYR A 190 -2.45 -6.14 10.73
C TYR A 190 -2.52 -6.22 12.26
N VAL A 191 -1.70 -5.44 12.97
CA VAL A 191 -1.77 -5.35 14.44
C VAL A 191 -3.10 -4.75 14.89
N MET A 192 -3.59 -3.71 14.21
CA MET A 192 -4.91 -3.13 14.46
C MET A 192 -6.03 -4.16 14.26
N PHE A 193 -5.99 -4.94 13.18
CA PHE A 193 -6.99 -5.99 12.94
C PHE A 193 -6.93 -7.10 14.00
N ALA A 194 -5.74 -7.51 14.42
CA ALA A 194 -5.59 -8.48 15.51
C ALA A 194 -6.21 -7.94 16.81
N GLY A 195 -6.00 -6.67 17.15
CA GLY A 195 -6.62 -6.00 18.29
C GLY A 195 -8.16 -5.96 18.20
N PHE A 196 -8.70 -5.65 17.02
CA PHE A 196 -10.15 -5.69 16.79
C PHE A 196 -10.72 -7.11 16.99
N MET A 197 -10.07 -8.13 16.43
CA MET A 197 -10.50 -9.53 16.55
C MET A 197 -10.42 -10.02 18.01
N GLN A 198 -9.37 -9.61 18.74
CA GLN A 198 -9.23 -9.85 20.17
C GLN A 198 -10.41 -9.29 20.94
N GLY A 199 -10.75 -8.01 20.75
CA GLY A 199 -11.88 -7.36 21.42
C GLY A 199 -13.23 -8.00 21.08
N ALA A 200 -13.46 -8.34 19.80
CA ALA A 200 -14.67 -9.03 19.37
C ALA A 200 -14.82 -10.41 20.05
N ALA A 201 -13.72 -11.17 20.17
CA ALA A 201 -13.72 -12.46 20.85
C ALA A 201 -14.02 -12.30 22.36
N MET A 202 -13.50 -11.26 23.01
CA MET A 202 -13.72 -10.99 24.44
C MET A 202 -15.19 -10.70 24.78
N VAL A 203 -15.94 -10.05 23.89
CA VAL A 203 -17.34 -9.66 24.14
C VAL A 203 -18.33 -10.74 23.67
N ALA A 204 -17.91 -11.70 22.85
CA ALA A 204 -18.77 -12.73 22.29
C ALA A 204 -19.48 -13.59 23.34
N PRO A 205 -18.84 -14.03 24.48
CA PRO A 205 -19.51 -14.78 25.52
C PRO A 205 -20.66 -14.02 26.22
N ALA A 206 -20.65 -12.67 26.16
CA ALA A 206 -21.75 -11.83 26.63
C ALA A 206 -22.89 -11.67 25.62
N GLY A 207 -22.85 -12.39 24.48
CA GLY A 207 -23.87 -12.36 23.44
C GLY A 207 -23.74 -11.17 22.47
N VAL A 208 -22.62 -10.41 22.50
CA VAL A 208 -22.36 -9.31 21.57
C VAL A 208 -21.84 -9.85 20.26
N THR A 209 -22.50 -9.51 19.15
CA THR A 209 -22.03 -9.92 17.82
C THR A 209 -20.80 -9.11 17.38
N ALA A 210 -19.96 -9.70 16.53
CA ALA A 210 -18.82 -8.97 15.96
C ALA A 210 -19.25 -7.69 15.20
N ARG A 211 -20.44 -7.69 14.59
CA ARG A 211 -21.02 -6.52 13.92
C ARG A 211 -21.34 -5.41 14.90
N ASP A 212 -21.99 -5.72 16.03
CA ASP A 212 -22.34 -4.75 17.05
C ASP A 212 -21.07 -4.18 17.72
N PHE A 213 -20.07 -5.03 17.95
CA PHE A 213 -18.76 -4.58 18.43
C PHE A 213 -18.08 -3.65 17.42
N ALA A 214 -18.07 -3.99 16.13
CA ALA A 214 -17.48 -3.17 15.08
C ALA A 214 -18.06 -1.77 15.02
N SER A 215 -19.38 -1.62 15.23
CA SER A 215 -20.06 -0.30 15.24
C SER A 215 -19.53 0.65 16.32
N ARG A 216 -18.95 0.11 17.40
CA ARG A 216 -18.34 0.87 18.50
C ARG A 216 -16.82 0.99 18.32
N ALA A 217 -16.17 -0.09 17.89
CA ALA A 217 -14.72 -0.15 17.76
C ALA A 217 -14.20 0.78 16.64
N ALA A 218 -14.89 0.83 15.48
CA ALA A 218 -14.42 1.63 14.35
C ALA A 218 -14.32 3.14 14.67
N PRO A 219 -15.34 3.83 15.18
CA PRO A 219 -15.22 5.24 15.52
C PRO A 219 -14.23 5.50 16.65
N TRP A 220 -14.10 4.59 17.62
CA TRP A 220 -13.14 4.68 18.70
C TRP A 220 -11.70 4.59 18.19
N LEU A 221 -11.37 3.57 17.42
CA LEU A 221 -10.02 3.39 16.86
C LEU A 221 -9.66 4.53 15.91
N THR A 222 -10.63 5.01 15.12
CA THR A 222 -10.42 6.19 14.26
C THR A 222 -10.06 7.42 15.10
N ALA A 223 -10.73 7.65 16.23
CA ALA A 223 -10.39 8.78 17.09
C ALA A 223 -8.97 8.65 17.68
N MET A 224 -8.53 7.43 17.99
CA MET A 224 -7.19 7.19 18.54
C MET A 224 -6.06 7.49 17.56
N THR A 225 -6.29 7.48 16.24
CA THR A 225 -5.27 7.89 15.27
C THR A 225 -4.88 9.36 15.41
N GLY A 226 -5.71 10.19 16.06
CA GLY A 226 -5.36 11.58 16.38
C GLY A 226 -4.11 11.72 17.26
N ALA A 227 -3.76 10.70 18.04
CA ALA A 227 -2.56 10.71 18.89
C ALA A 227 -1.25 10.48 18.10
N PHE A 228 -1.30 10.06 16.82
CA PHE A 228 -0.08 9.71 16.08
C PHE A 228 0.89 10.87 15.92
N GLN A 229 0.40 12.09 15.67
CA GLN A 229 1.25 13.26 15.53
C GLN A 229 1.96 13.64 16.84
N GLU A 230 1.26 13.47 17.97
CA GLU A 230 1.82 13.69 19.30
C GLU A 230 2.90 12.66 19.61
N TYR A 231 2.63 11.38 19.40
CA TYR A 231 3.62 10.32 19.57
C TYR A 231 4.83 10.50 18.65
N ALA A 232 4.61 10.91 17.40
CA ALA A 232 5.69 11.18 16.46
C ALA A 232 6.62 12.30 16.97
N ALA A 233 6.05 13.41 17.47
CA ALA A 233 6.84 14.51 18.03
C ALA A 233 7.66 14.07 19.25
N VAL A 234 7.10 13.24 20.12
CA VAL A 234 7.80 12.68 21.30
C VAL A 234 8.94 11.75 20.88
N ILE A 235 8.68 10.87 19.90
CA ILE A 235 9.67 9.92 19.38
C ILE A 235 10.85 10.66 18.71
N ASP A 236 10.54 11.64 17.86
CA ASP A 236 11.55 12.43 17.14
C ASP A 236 12.37 13.31 18.10
N GLY A 237 11.73 13.85 19.14
CA GLY A 237 12.38 14.64 20.18
C GLY A 237 13.22 13.81 21.14
N GLY A 238 12.95 12.52 21.28
CA GLY A 238 13.65 11.61 22.19
C GLY A 238 13.42 11.87 23.68
N ASP A 239 12.47 12.76 24.01
CA ASP A 239 12.07 13.06 25.39
C ASP A 239 10.69 12.45 25.71
N TYR A 240 10.71 11.35 26.42
CA TYR A 240 9.50 10.60 26.81
C TYR A 240 8.91 11.08 28.14
N THR A 241 9.43 12.16 28.74
CA THR A 241 8.96 12.74 30.01
C THR A 241 7.99 13.90 29.81
N VAL A 242 7.62 14.21 28.57
CA VAL A 242 6.72 15.32 28.22
C VAL A 242 5.37 15.19 28.95
N GLU A 243 4.93 16.28 29.57
CA GLU A 243 3.65 16.33 30.31
C GLU A 243 2.45 15.98 29.40
N GLY A 244 1.43 15.34 29.97
CA GLY A 244 0.19 14.95 29.27
C GLY A 244 0.20 13.54 28.72
N GLN A 245 1.36 12.86 28.68
CA GLN A 245 1.45 11.44 28.30
C GLN A 245 1.01 10.53 29.45
N GLN A 246 0.26 9.47 29.14
CA GLN A 246 0.02 8.40 30.12
C GLN A 246 1.33 7.64 30.36
N SER A 247 1.71 7.47 31.65
CA SER A 247 2.89 6.70 31.99
C SER A 247 2.75 5.22 31.61
N LEU A 248 3.87 4.54 31.45
CA LEU A 248 3.91 3.10 31.18
C LEU A 248 3.29 2.30 32.32
N GLU A 249 3.51 2.70 33.58
CA GLU A 249 2.88 2.05 34.75
C GLU A 249 1.37 2.17 34.73
N PHE A 250 0.82 3.34 34.34
CA PHE A 250 -0.61 3.50 34.15
C PHE A 250 -1.16 2.71 32.97
N SER A 251 -0.35 2.51 31.94
CA SER A 251 -0.69 1.77 30.72
C SER A 251 -0.49 0.26 30.85
N ASP A 252 -0.37 -0.28 32.06
CA ASP A 252 -0.32 -1.74 32.29
C ASP A 252 -1.61 -2.41 31.80
N LEU A 253 -1.47 -3.46 30.98
CA LEU A 253 -2.59 -4.14 30.33
C LEU A 253 -3.04 -5.39 31.11
N GLY A 254 -2.63 -5.55 32.37
CA GLY A 254 -2.94 -6.72 33.19
C GLY A 254 -4.42 -7.03 33.29
N ASP A 255 -5.26 -6.00 33.46
CA ASP A 255 -6.73 -6.16 33.54
C ASP A 255 -7.33 -6.65 32.22
N ILE A 256 -6.80 -6.22 31.08
CA ILE A 256 -7.25 -6.68 29.74
C ILE A 256 -6.89 -8.16 29.56
N LEU A 257 -5.67 -8.54 29.94
CA LEU A 257 -5.22 -9.94 29.89
C LEU A 257 -6.05 -10.83 30.81
N ALA A 258 -6.31 -10.39 32.04
CA ALA A 258 -7.13 -11.12 33.00
C ALA A 258 -8.57 -11.27 32.50
N ALA A 259 -9.18 -10.21 31.99
CA ALA A 259 -10.53 -10.26 31.40
C ALA A 259 -10.63 -11.19 30.20
N GLY A 260 -9.66 -11.18 29.28
CA GLY A 260 -9.60 -12.09 28.15
C GLY A 260 -9.51 -13.55 28.59
N SER A 261 -8.60 -13.86 29.52
CA SER A 261 -8.42 -15.18 30.09
C SER A 261 -9.69 -15.69 30.82
N ALA A 262 -10.36 -14.83 31.57
CA ALA A 262 -11.60 -15.16 32.26
C ALA A 262 -12.75 -15.50 31.30
N GLN A 263 -12.71 -14.97 30.07
CA GLN A 263 -13.66 -15.32 29.00
C GLN A 263 -13.21 -16.56 28.18
N GLY A 264 -12.09 -17.18 28.53
CA GLY A 264 -11.53 -18.32 27.78
C GLY A 264 -10.96 -17.94 26.41
N VAL A 265 -10.57 -16.68 26.23
CA VAL A 265 -10.05 -16.12 24.96
C VAL A 265 -8.52 -16.04 25.03
N GLY A 266 -7.83 -16.39 23.95
CA GLY A 266 -6.39 -16.16 23.82
C GLY A 266 -6.05 -14.68 23.91
N THR A 267 -4.90 -14.36 24.48
CA THR A 267 -4.51 -12.96 24.76
C THR A 267 -3.22 -12.52 24.07
N ASP A 268 -2.73 -13.29 23.10
CA ASP A 268 -1.42 -13.13 22.47
C ASP A 268 -1.20 -11.71 21.90
N ALA A 269 -2.21 -11.14 21.24
CA ALA A 269 -2.09 -9.80 20.67
C ALA A 269 -1.85 -8.72 21.73
N VAL A 270 -2.56 -8.80 22.86
CA VAL A 270 -2.41 -7.86 23.99
C VAL A 270 -1.14 -8.16 24.78
N ALA A 271 -0.80 -9.44 24.97
CA ALA A 271 0.40 -9.87 25.68
C ALA A 271 1.68 -9.38 24.97
N MET A 272 1.69 -9.32 23.63
CA MET A 272 2.79 -8.73 22.86
C MET A 272 3.01 -7.26 23.28
N VAL A 273 1.95 -6.44 23.30
CA VAL A 273 2.05 -5.03 23.69
C VAL A 273 2.47 -4.90 25.16
N GLN A 274 1.89 -5.71 26.05
CA GLN A 274 2.28 -5.77 27.46
C GLN A 274 3.78 -6.08 27.61
N GLY A 275 4.32 -6.99 26.81
CA GLY A 275 5.75 -7.30 26.82
C GLY A 275 6.64 -6.11 26.43
N LEU A 276 6.20 -5.28 25.46
CA LEU A 276 6.89 -4.04 25.08
C LEU A 276 6.91 -3.04 26.27
N ILE A 277 5.78 -2.86 26.94
CA ILE A 277 5.63 -1.99 28.11
C ILE A 277 6.55 -2.48 29.25
N ARG A 278 6.47 -3.76 29.61
CA ARG A 278 7.25 -4.34 30.71
C ARG A 278 8.76 -4.18 30.52
N ARG A 279 9.26 -4.37 29.30
CA ARG A 279 10.69 -4.16 29.03
C ARG A 279 11.17 -2.74 29.41
N GLN A 280 10.36 -1.73 29.17
CA GLN A 280 10.71 -0.35 29.52
C GLN A 280 10.53 -0.08 31.02
N ILE A 281 9.51 -0.64 31.67
CA ILE A 281 9.34 -0.54 33.12
C ILE A 281 10.53 -1.19 33.86
N ASP A 282 10.91 -2.41 33.46
CA ASP A 282 12.02 -3.15 34.04
C ASP A 282 13.37 -2.44 33.82
N ALA A 283 13.49 -1.66 32.75
CA ALA A 283 14.65 -0.78 32.50
C ALA A 283 14.64 0.53 33.31
N GLY A 284 13.63 0.76 34.17
CA GLY A 284 13.54 1.94 35.03
C GLY A 284 12.79 3.13 34.43
N HIS A 285 12.04 2.92 33.33
CA HIS A 285 11.33 3.97 32.59
C HIS A 285 9.81 4.00 32.86
N GLY A 286 9.35 3.39 33.97
CA GLY A 286 7.91 3.21 34.26
C GLY A 286 7.09 4.50 34.33
N THR A 287 7.70 5.62 34.73
CA THR A 287 7.06 6.93 34.81
C THR A 287 7.03 7.71 33.48
N GLU A 288 7.73 7.21 32.45
CA GLU A 288 7.76 7.85 31.13
C GLU A 288 6.51 7.50 30.31
N GLY A 289 6.23 8.30 29.26
CA GLY A 289 5.03 8.19 28.44
C GLY A 289 4.99 6.93 27.58
N PHE A 290 3.76 6.55 27.17
CA PHE A 290 3.51 5.32 26.37
C PHE A 290 4.32 5.23 25.08
N ALA A 291 4.62 6.35 24.43
CA ALA A 291 5.47 6.40 23.22
C ALA A 291 6.84 5.73 23.43
N ARG A 292 7.31 5.58 24.69
CA ARG A 292 8.56 4.92 25.03
C ARG A 292 8.66 3.45 24.56
N ILE A 293 7.53 2.77 24.34
CA ILE A 293 7.55 1.40 23.79
C ILE A 293 8.26 1.33 22.43
N TYR A 294 8.38 2.45 21.71
CA TYR A 294 9.17 2.57 20.50
C TYR A 294 10.61 2.08 20.69
N GLU A 295 11.25 2.39 21.83
CA GLU A 295 12.61 1.93 22.12
C GLU A 295 12.69 0.41 22.30
N SER A 296 11.61 -0.24 22.77
CA SER A 296 11.54 -1.70 22.83
C SER A 296 11.43 -2.35 21.45
N ILE A 297 10.87 -1.65 20.46
CA ILE A 297 10.74 -2.11 19.07
C ILE A 297 12.03 -1.84 18.30
N ARG A 298 12.60 -0.63 18.46
CA ARG A 298 13.80 -0.18 17.75
C ARG A 298 15.04 -0.98 18.12
N ARG A 299 15.13 -1.42 19.38
CA ARG A 299 16.26 -2.19 19.89
C ARG A 299 15.74 -3.49 20.51
N PRO A 300 15.49 -4.52 19.69
CA PRO A 300 15.08 -5.80 20.22
C PRO A 300 16.18 -6.36 21.15
N ALA A 301 15.72 -7.05 22.24
CA ALA A 301 16.61 -7.67 23.23
C ALA A 301 17.42 -8.83 22.64
#